data_dc85ac14244c2f2dacebd84d8cc55d9d
#
_entry.id   dc85ac14244c2f2dacebd84d8cc55d9d
#
_cell.length_a   1.000
_cell.length_b   1.000
_cell.length_c   1.000
_cell.angle_alpha   90.00
_cell.angle_beta   90.00
_cell.angle_gamma   90.00
#
_symmetry.space_group_name_H-M   'P 1'
#
loop_
_entity.id
_entity.type
_entity.pdbx_description
1 polymer ?
#
loop_
_entity_poly.entity_id
_entity_poly.type
_entity_poly.pdbx_seq_one_letter_code
_entity_poly.pdbx_strand_id
1 'polypeptide(L)'
;VHSPWAYKFIRYVINEHYPYYKYKDLEELVYGLDRRTRKLCKLYFRLVNYLQPDFFLDFFPSSPCYRFYVTAACKKVSYHQINHEFSFDDVNDKEHLATKCCVAHIPLTNNYQDSVDYVLNNLSSDSVLVLEGIKKDKDTNLFWKKLIKDSRVGVTFDLYYCGIVFLKTNMTKQNYIV
;
A
#
# COMPACT_ATOMS: atom_id res chain seq x y z
N VAL A 1 -15.45 14.29 -6.92
CA VAL A 1 -14.21 14.47 -6.13
C VAL A 1 -13.88 15.95 -6.09
N HIS A 2 -14.03 16.60 -4.92
CA HIS A 2 -13.82 18.05 -4.78
C HIS A 2 -12.35 18.43 -4.53
N SER A 3 -11.48 17.47 -4.17
CA SER A 3 -10.06 17.71 -3.97
C SER A 3 -9.28 17.53 -5.28
N PRO A 4 -8.60 18.60 -5.80
CA PRO A 4 -7.77 18.48 -7.00
C PRO A 4 -6.65 17.44 -6.86
N TRP A 5 -6.10 17.29 -5.65
CA TRP A 5 -5.10 16.27 -5.36
C TRP A 5 -5.69 14.85 -5.46
N ALA A 6 -6.82 14.59 -4.82
CA ALA A 6 -7.46 13.28 -4.88
C ALA A 6 -7.88 12.90 -6.31
N TYR A 7 -8.38 13.88 -7.09
CA TYR A 7 -8.68 13.67 -8.50
C TYR A 7 -7.44 13.23 -9.29
N LYS A 8 -6.30 13.93 -9.09
CA LYS A 8 -5.03 13.57 -9.75
C LYS A 8 -4.56 12.18 -9.32
N PHE A 9 -4.64 11.86 -8.03
CA PHE A 9 -4.26 10.56 -7.51
C PHE A 9 -5.11 9.43 -8.11
N ILE A 10 -6.44 9.59 -8.14
CA ILE A 10 -7.34 8.62 -8.76
C ILE A 10 -6.99 8.44 -10.24
N ARG A 11 -6.82 9.53 -10.98
CA ARG A 11 -6.57 9.49 -12.41
C ARG A 11 -5.23 8.89 -12.78
N TYR A 12 -4.15 9.28 -12.09
CA TYR A 12 -2.78 8.94 -12.48
C TYR A 12 -2.15 7.79 -11.70
N VAL A 13 -2.78 7.35 -10.59
CA VAL A 13 -2.29 6.21 -9.81
C VAL A 13 -3.28 5.05 -9.86
N ILE A 14 -4.54 5.29 -9.48
CA ILE A 14 -5.53 4.21 -9.37
C ILE A 14 -6.00 3.75 -10.75
N ASN A 15 -6.47 4.68 -11.60
CA ASN A 15 -7.09 4.41 -12.89
C ASN A 15 -6.16 4.62 -14.09
N GLU A 16 -4.86 4.73 -13.85
CA GLU A 16 -3.89 4.90 -14.94
C GLU A 16 -3.77 3.64 -15.79
N HIS A 17 -3.92 3.82 -17.09
CA HIS A 17 -3.81 2.75 -18.09
C HIS A 17 -2.61 2.96 -19.02
N TYR A 18 -1.73 3.91 -18.70
CA TYR A 18 -0.55 4.18 -19.54
C TYR A 18 0.36 2.94 -19.61
N PRO A 19 0.78 2.53 -20.82
CA PRO A 19 1.67 1.39 -20.98
C PRO A 19 3.10 1.78 -20.63
N TYR A 20 3.46 1.72 -19.36
CA TYR A 20 4.84 1.97 -18.93
C TYR A 20 5.78 1.00 -19.62
N TYR A 21 6.91 1.50 -20.14
CA TYR A 21 7.87 0.68 -20.89
C TYR A 21 8.39 -0.53 -20.09
N LYS A 22 8.47 -0.42 -18.77
CA LYS A 22 8.84 -1.51 -17.87
C LYS A 22 7.82 -2.64 -17.79
N TYR A 23 6.55 -2.39 -18.14
CA TYR A 23 5.53 -3.43 -18.03
C TYR A 23 5.77 -4.61 -18.94
N LYS A 24 6.38 -4.40 -20.12
CA LYS A 24 6.68 -5.50 -21.04
C LYS A 24 7.58 -6.56 -20.38
N ASP A 25 8.65 -6.13 -19.74
CA ASP A 25 9.59 -7.03 -19.06
C ASP A 25 8.96 -7.68 -17.81
N LEU A 26 8.15 -6.88 -17.07
CA LEU A 26 7.51 -7.32 -15.83
C LEU A 26 6.31 -8.26 -16.07
N GLU A 27 5.61 -8.14 -17.20
CA GLU A 27 4.46 -8.99 -17.53
C GLU A 27 4.86 -10.45 -17.76
N GLU A 28 6.08 -10.72 -18.19
CA GLU A 28 6.61 -12.07 -18.30
C GLU A 28 6.71 -12.76 -16.93
N LEU A 29 7.04 -11.99 -15.88
CA LEU A 29 7.18 -12.49 -14.50
C LEU A 29 5.83 -12.83 -13.85
N VAL A 30 4.74 -12.25 -14.34
CA VAL A 30 3.38 -12.47 -13.82
C VAL A 30 2.51 -13.34 -14.72
N TYR A 31 3.13 -13.99 -15.72
CA TYR A 31 2.43 -14.94 -16.59
C TYR A 31 1.86 -16.08 -15.75
N GLY A 32 0.58 -16.39 -15.94
CA GLY A 32 -0.10 -17.44 -15.16
C GLY A 32 -0.66 -16.99 -13.81
N LEU A 33 -0.36 -15.80 -13.32
CA LEU A 33 -0.99 -15.26 -12.12
C LEU A 33 -2.43 -14.79 -12.38
N ASP A 34 -3.23 -14.83 -11.33
CA ASP A 34 -4.62 -14.37 -11.38
C ASP A 34 -4.73 -12.86 -11.69
N ARG A 35 -5.92 -12.47 -12.15
CA ARG A 35 -6.18 -11.08 -12.57
C ARG A 35 -5.99 -10.06 -11.42
N ARG A 36 -6.32 -10.45 -10.17
CA ARG A 36 -6.23 -9.58 -9.00
C ARG A 36 -4.77 -9.29 -8.66
N THR A 37 -3.94 -10.31 -8.58
CA THR A 37 -2.50 -10.19 -8.33
C THR A 37 -1.82 -9.30 -9.39
N ARG A 38 -2.14 -9.50 -10.67
CA ARG A 38 -1.63 -8.63 -11.75
C ARG A 38 -2.06 -7.17 -11.60
N LYS A 39 -3.31 -6.92 -11.18
CA LYS A 39 -3.78 -5.54 -10.90
C LYS A 39 -3.02 -4.91 -9.73
N LEU A 40 -2.79 -5.66 -8.66
CA LEU A 40 -2.02 -5.20 -7.49
C LEU A 40 -0.57 -4.89 -7.87
N CYS A 41 0.10 -5.75 -8.62
CA CYS A 41 1.45 -5.48 -9.13
C CYS A 41 1.53 -4.13 -9.85
N LYS A 42 0.62 -3.88 -10.80
CA LYS A 42 0.56 -2.61 -11.54
C LYS A 42 0.19 -1.42 -10.65
N LEU A 43 -0.68 -1.62 -9.66
CA LEU A 43 -1.02 -0.59 -8.68
C LEU A 43 0.20 -0.21 -7.83
N TYR A 44 0.96 -1.20 -7.33
CA TYR A 44 2.17 -0.94 -6.54
C TYR A 44 3.24 -0.23 -7.37
N PHE A 45 3.43 -0.61 -8.63
CA PHE A 45 4.32 0.11 -9.52
C PHE A 45 3.94 1.61 -9.60
N ARG A 46 2.66 1.92 -9.91
CA ARG A 46 2.21 3.30 -10.06
C ARG A 46 2.26 4.09 -8.75
N LEU A 47 1.89 3.45 -7.64
CA LEU A 47 1.92 4.06 -6.31
C LEU A 47 3.35 4.42 -5.90
N VAL A 48 4.28 3.49 -6.07
CA VAL A 48 5.70 3.69 -5.75
C VAL A 48 6.34 4.71 -6.72
N ASN A 49 6.00 4.66 -8.00
CA ASN A 49 6.46 5.66 -8.97
C ASN A 49 5.95 7.07 -8.62
N TYR A 50 4.75 7.19 -8.11
CA TYR A 50 4.16 8.48 -7.70
C TYR A 50 4.74 9.01 -6.39
N LEU A 51 4.88 8.15 -5.37
CA LEU A 51 5.32 8.53 -4.03
C LEU A 51 6.84 8.62 -3.88
N GLN A 52 7.59 7.84 -4.67
CA GLN A 52 9.05 7.70 -4.56
C GLN A 52 9.50 7.41 -3.11
N PRO A 53 8.93 6.39 -2.44
CA PRO A 53 9.19 6.14 -1.03
C PRO A 53 10.62 5.68 -0.78
N ASP A 54 11.09 5.86 0.47
CA ASP A 54 12.38 5.33 0.91
C ASP A 54 12.27 3.83 1.22
N PHE A 55 11.14 3.40 1.80
CA PHE A 55 10.92 2.00 2.18
C PHE A 55 9.60 1.46 1.61
N PHE A 56 9.62 0.18 1.26
CA PHE A 56 8.41 -0.61 1.02
C PHE A 56 8.42 -1.80 1.98
N LEU A 57 7.46 -1.83 2.90
CA LEU A 57 7.30 -2.87 3.90
C LEU A 57 6.20 -3.83 3.45
N ASP A 58 6.55 -5.04 3.12
CA ASP A 58 5.63 -6.06 2.60
C ASP A 58 5.37 -7.12 3.67
N PHE A 59 4.25 -6.97 4.36
CA PHE A 59 3.84 -7.87 5.42
C PHE A 59 3.17 -9.11 4.83
N PHE A 60 3.71 -10.29 5.10
CA PHE A 60 3.15 -11.58 4.64
C PHE A 60 2.75 -11.56 3.16
N PRO A 61 3.69 -11.28 2.25
CA PRO A 61 3.37 -11.04 0.85
C PRO A 61 2.59 -12.19 0.24
N SER A 62 1.47 -11.87 -0.40
CA SER A 62 0.64 -12.84 -1.12
C SER A 62 1.24 -13.25 -2.48
N SER A 63 2.24 -12.50 -2.96
CA SER A 63 2.95 -12.79 -4.21
C SER A 63 4.40 -12.28 -4.19
N PRO A 64 5.39 -13.10 -4.61
CA PRO A 64 6.77 -12.68 -4.74
C PRO A 64 6.97 -11.62 -5.84
N CYS A 65 6.00 -11.47 -6.75
CA CYS A 65 6.09 -10.55 -7.88
C CYS A 65 5.98 -9.08 -7.46
N TYR A 66 5.43 -8.76 -6.30
CA TYR A 66 5.30 -7.38 -5.82
C TYR A 66 6.65 -6.69 -5.77
N ARG A 67 7.68 -7.37 -5.27
CA ARG A 67 9.04 -6.84 -5.21
C ARG A 67 9.55 -6.34 -6.56
N PHE A 68 9.35 -7.11 -7.63
CA PHE A 68 9.84 -6.75 -8.96
C PHE A 68 9.19 -5.45 -9.47
N TYR A 69 7.88 -5.30 -9.28
CA TYR A 69 7.17 -4.08 -9.69
C TYR A 69 7.57 -2.88 -8.85
N VAL A 70 7.73 -3.05 -7.54
CA VAL A 70 8.14 -1.98 -6.61
C VAL A 70 9.55 -1.49 -6.94
N THR A 71 10.52 -2.39 -7.09
CA THR A 71 11.92 -2.03 -7.38
C THR A 71 12.13 -1.50 -8.79
N ALA A 72 11.29 -1.91 -9.75
CA ALA A 72 11.31 -1.34 -11.10
C ALA A 72 10.76 0.10 -11.15
N ALA A 73 9.81 0.43 -10.27
CA ALA A 73 9.20 1.76 -10.20
C ALA A 73 10.11 2.80 -9.53
N CYS A 74 10.88 2.38 -8.52
CA CYS A 74 11.78 3.26 -7.77
C CYS A 74 13.09 2.53 -7.46
N LYS A 75 14.21 2.97 -8.05
CA LYS A 75 15.52 2.32 -7.86
C LYS A 75 16.09 2.49 -6.45
N LYS A 76 15.70 3.57 -5.74
CA LYS A 76 16.19 3.87 -4.39
C LYS A 76 15.39 3.21 -3.27
N VAL A 77 14.23 2.61 -3.58
CA VAL A 77 13.37 2.02 -2.56
C VAL A 77 14.05 0.81 -1.91
N SER A 78 14.08 0.79 -0.60
CA SER A 78 14.48 -0.39 0.17
C SER A 78 13.26 -1.27 0.42
N TYR A 79 13.25 -2.48 -0.15
CA TYR A 79 12.14 -3.42 -0.05
C TYR A 79 12.39 -4.46 1.06
N HIS A 80 11.51 -4.51 2.04
CA HIS A 80 11.60 -5.42 3.18
C HIS A 80 10.36 -6.33 3.24
N GLN A 81 10.59 -7.64 3.29
CA GLN A 81 9.56 -8.64 3.56
C GLN A 81 9.50 -8.95 5.05
N ILE A 82 8.30 -8.98 5.60
CA ILE A 82 8.05 -9.24 7.02
C ILE A 82 7.17 -10.48 7.12
N ASN A 83 7.78 -11.64 7.38
CA ASN A 83 7.14 -12.97 7.29
C ASN A 83 6.78 -13.60 8.63
N HIS A 84 7.18 -13.02 9.77
CA HIS A 84 6.99 -13.59 11.11
C HIS A 84 6.27 -12.64 12.06
N GLU A 85 5.70 -13.22 13.14
CA GLU A 85 5.21 -12.46 14.28
C GLU A 85 6.32 -11.51 14.75
N PHE A 86 6.05 -10.28 14.57
CA PHE A 86 6.82 -9.10 14.86
C PHE A 86 8.08 -9.28 15.72
N SER A 87 9.22 -9.52 15.09
CA SER A 87 10.49 -9.01 15.56
C SER A 87 10.94 -7.93 14.56
N PHE A 88 10.61 -6.68 14.86
CA PHE A 88 11.11 -5.51 14.12
C PHE A 88 12.61 -5.29 14.28
N ASP A 89 13.28 -6.19 14.97
CA ASP A 89 14.73 -6.17 15.14
C ASP A 89 15.47 -6.42 13.82
N ASP A 90 14.77 -7.00 12.82
CA ASP A 90 15.29 -7.21 11.46
C ASP A 90 15.28 -5.95 10.57
N VAL A 91 14.52 -4.91 10.94
CA VAL A 91 14.61 -3.60 10.29
C VAL A 91 15.61 -2.78 11.12
N ASN A 92 16.87 -2.84 10.75
CA ASN A 92 17.98 -2.11 11.39
C ASN A 92 17.81 -0.58 11.44
N ASP A 93 16.68 -0.06 10.95
CA ASP A 93 16.42 1.36 10.72
C ASP A 93 15.13 1.87 11.38
N LYS A 94 14.77 1.38 12.58
CA LYS A 94 13.54 1.82 13.30
C LYS A 94 13.42 3.34 13.44
N GLU A 95 14.51 4.03 13.71
CA GLU A 95 14.54 5.51 13.84
C GLU A 95 14.24 6.21 12.49
N HIS A 96 14.57 5.57 11.37
CA HIS A 96 14.32 6.11 10.04
C HIS A 96 12.87 5.92 9.58
N LEU A 97 12.15 4.89 10.03
CA LEU A 97 10.75 4.66 9.63
C LEU A 97 9.81 5.79 10.09
N ALA A 98 10.07 6.38 11.25
CA ALA A 98 9.27 7.49 11.77
C ALA A 98 9.49 8.83 11.01
N THR A 99 10.57 8.93 10.24
CA THR A 99 10.97 10.18 9.55
C THR A 99 10.95 10.08 8.03
N LYS A 100 10.91 8.87 7.48
CA LYS A 100 10.97 8.59 6.04
C LYS A 100 9.60 8.21 5.48
N CYS A 101 9.42 8.48 4.19
CA CYS A 101 8.21 8.05 3.48
C CYS A 101 8.24 6.54 3.26
N CYS A 102 7.25 5.85 3.80
CA CYS A 102 7.10 4.40 3.64
C CYS A 102 5.80 4.05 2.92
N VAL A 103 5.83 2.99 2.13
CA VAL A 103 4.63 2.28 1.69
C VAL A 103 4.59 0.95 2.42
N ALA A 104 3.55 0.69 3.19
CA ALA A 104 3.32 -0.59 3.85
C ALA A 104 2.20 -1.35 3.16
N HIS A 105 2.43 -2.60 2.79
CA HIS A 105 1.42 -3.52 2.28
C HIS A 105 1.07 -4.56 3.34
N ILE A 106 -0.21 -4.73 3.64
CA ILE A 106 -0.72 -5.72 4.60
C ILE A 106 -1.92 -6.44 3.98
N PRO A 107 -1.84 -7.76 3.72
CA PRO A 107 -3.01 -8.56 3.37
C PRO A 107 -3.87 -8.78 4.61
N LEU A 108 -5.19 -8.59 4.51
CA LEU A 108 -6.12 -8.85 5.61
C LEU A 108 -6.37 -10.36 5.75
N THR A 109 -5.33 -11.05 6.18
CA THR A 109 -5.31 -12.48 6.53
C THR A 109 -5.17 -12.61 8.06
N ASN A 110 -4.62 -13.70 8.58
CA ASN A 110 -4.47 -13.89 10.02
C ASN A 110 -3.58 -12.79 10.64
N ASN A 111 -3.94 -12.32 11.85
CA ASN A 111 -3.17 -11.39 12.70
C ASN A 111 -2.85 -10.02 12.08
N TYR A 112 -3.63 -9.57 11.09
CA TYR A 112 -3.39 -8.28 10.43
C TYR A 112 -3.60 -7.06 11.34
N GLN A 113 -4.39 -7.17 12.42
CA GLN A 113 -4.68 -6.05 13.33
C GLN A 113 -3.41 -5.49 13.96
N ASP A 114 -2.55 -6.36 14.47
CA ASP A 114 -1.29 -5.96 15.11
C ASP A 114 -0.35 -5.28 14.13
N SER A 115 -0.29 -5.79 12.88
CA SER A 115 0.47 -5.20 11.80
C SER A 115 -0.02 -3.80 11.44
N VAL A 116 -1.34 -3.62 11.34
CA VAL A 116 -1.93 -2.30 11.05
C VAL A 116 -1.70 -1.33 12.21
N ASP A 117 -1.92 -1.73 13.45
CA ASP A 117 -1.67 -0.89 14.62
C ASP A 117 -0.20 -0.48 14.74
N TYR A 118 0.72 -1.39 14.43
CA TYR A 118 2.13 -1.04 14.37
C TYR A 118 2.41 0.05 13.33
N VAL A 119 1.94 -0.13 12.09
CA VAL A 119 2.13 0.85 11.01
C VAL A 119 1.57 2.22 11.39
N LEU A 120 0.36 2.25 11.96
CA LEU A 120 -0.30 3.49 12.38
C LEU A 120 0.42 4.23 13.53
N ASN A 121 1.17 3.51 14.36
CA ASN A 121 1.86 4.08 15.51
C ASN A 121 3.33 4.45 15.24
N ASN A 122 3.95 3.85 14.23
CA ASN A 122 5.40 3.93 14.06
C ASN A 122 5.87 4.55 12.74
N LEU A 123 5.03 4.56 11.69
CA LEU A 123 5.43 5.17 10.43
C LEU A 123 5.19 6.69 10.41
N SER A 124 5.95 7.38 9.58
CA SER A 124 5.79 8.82 9.38
C SER A 124 4.42 9.17 8.81
N SER A 125 3.96 10.39 9.07
CA SER A 125 2.69 10.91 8.53
C SER A 125 2.65 10.98 7.00
N ASP A 126 3.79 10.99 6.32
CA ASP A 126 3.87 10.97 4.86
C ASP A 126 3.77 9.56 4.26
N SER A 127 3.62 8.55 5.12
CA SER A 127 3.52 7.14 4.71
C SER A 127 2.12 6.76 4.23
N VAL A 128 2.08 5.68 3.46
CA VAL A 128 0.85 5.13 2.89
C VAL A 128 0.76 3.65 3.23
N LEU A 129 -0.43 3.24 3.68
CA LEU A 129 -0.76 1.84 3.95
C LEU A 129 -1.68 1.31 2.86
N VAL A 130 -1.36 0.14 2.31
CA VAL A 130 -2.21 -0.59 1.36
C VAL A 130 -2.69 -1.87 2.04
N LEU A 131 -4.01 -2.01 2.17
CA LEU A 131 -4.66 -3.18 2.76
C LEU A 131 -5.28 -4.04 1.67
N GLU A 132 -4.78 -5.26 1.49
CA GLU A 132 -5.34 -6.19 0.53
C GLU A 132 -6.50 -6.96 1.14
N GLY A 133 -7.65 -7.02 0.43
CA GLY A 133 -8.79 -7.84 0.82
C GLY A 133 -9.79 -7.18 1.77
N ILE A 134 -9.93 -5.85 1.73
CA ILE A 134 -10.83 -5.08 2.61
C ILE A 134 -12.32 -5.48 2.54
N LYS A 135 -12.71 -6.21 1.50
CA LYS A 135 -14.08 -6.75 1.32
C LYS A 135 -14.07 -8.25 1.02
N LYS A 136 -13.06 -8.96 1.52
CA LYS A 136 -12.95 -10.41 1.35
C LYS A 136 -14.09 -11.14 2.08
N ASP A 137 -14.41 -10.69 3.27
CA ASP A 137 -15.46 -11.23 4.13
C ASP A 137 -16.10 -10.12 5.00
N LYS A 138 -17.01 -10.52 5.91
CA LYS A 138 -17.70 -9.59 6.79
C LYS A 138 -16.75 -8.92 7.79
N ASP A 139 -15.79 -9.64 8.31
CA ASP A 139 -14.87 -9.16 9.35
C ASP A 139 -13.88 -8.15 8.79
N THR A 140 -13.28 -8.43 7.63
CA THR A 140 -12.39 -7.50 6.93
C THR A 140 -13.10 -6.22 6.51
N ASN A 141 -14.39 -6.32 6.10
CA ASN A 141 -15.20 -5.15 5.77
C ASN A 141 -15.54 -4.30 7.01
N LEU A 142 -15.86 -4.95 8.15
CA LEU A 142 -16.08 -4.25 9.42
C LEU A 142 -14.80 -3.56 9.90
N PHE A 143 -13.67 -4.26 9.80
CA PHE A 143 -12.37 -3.69 10.13
C PHE A 143 -12.06 -2.44 9.28
N TRP A 144 -12.25 -2.53 7.96
CA TRP A 144 -12.08 -1.39 7.05
C TRP A 144 -12.95 -0.20 7.45
N LYS A 145 -14.25 -0.43 7.73
CA LYS A 145 -15.18 0.61 8.18
C LYS A 145 -14.79 1.25 9.52
N LYS A 146 -14.15 0.50 10.41
CA LYS A 146 -13.60 1.01 11.66
C LYS A 146 -12.34 1.83 11.41
N LEU A 147 -11.43 1.31 10.59
CA LEU A 147 -10.15 1.94 10.27
C LEU A 147 -10.33 3.33 9.64
N ILE A 148 -11.23 3.49 8.68
CA ILE A 148 -11.49 4.79 8.05
C ILE A 148 -11.97 5.87 9.01
N LYS A 149 -12.40 5.50 10.24
CA LYS A 149 -12.81 6.43 11.31
C LYS A 149 -11.68 6.72 12.30
N ASP A 150 -10.58 5.94 12.26
CA ASP A 150 -9.45 6.10 13.17
C ASP A 150 -8.81 7.49 13.00
N SER A 151 -8.50 8.16 14.11
CA SER A 151 -7.92 9.53 14.10
C SER A 151 -6.53 9.59 13.47
N ARG A 152 -5.80 8.49 13.44
CA ARG A 152 -4.46 8.36 12.81
C ARG A 152 -4.53 8.27 11.28
N VAL A 153 -5.72 8.13 10.72
CA VAL A 153 -5.97 7.97 9.29
C VAL A 153 -6.47 9.27 8.68
N GLY A 154 -5.84 9.70 7.60
CA GLY A 154 -6.22 10.87 6.80
C GLY A 154 -7.19 10.51 5.66
N VAL A 155 -6.69 10.55 4.42
CA VAL A 155 -7.49 10.25 3.23
C VAL A 155 -7.42 8.76 2.89
N THR A 156 -8.56 8.17 2.51
CA THR A 156 -8.62 6.76 2.10
C THR A 156 -9.27 6.59 0.73
N PHE A 157 -8.85 5.53 0.03
CA PHE A 157 -9.44 5.10 -1.24
C PHE A 157 -9.83 3.63 -1.14
N ASP A 158 -11.13 3.36 -1.31
CA ASP A 158 -11.71 2.01 -1.36
C ASP A 158 -11.79 1.55 -2.82
N LEU A 159 -10.93 0.60 -3.20
CA LEU A 159 -10.89 0.01 -4.54
C LEU A 159 -11.60 -1.34 -4.60
N TYR A 160 -12.41 -1.65 -3.61
CA TYR A 160 -13.08 -2.94 -3.42
C TYR A 160 -12.16 -4.10 -3.04
N TYR A 161 -11.14 -4.40 -3.85
CA TYR A 161 -10.19 -5.50 -3.60
C TYR A 161 -9.02 -5.10 -2.71
N CYS A 162 -8.74 -3.81 -2.59
CA CYS A 162 -7.79 -3.25 -1.64
C CYS A 162 -8.22 -1.85 -1.20
N GLY A 163 -7.70 -1.40 -0.08
CA GLY A 163 -7.83 -0.03 0.43
C GLY A 163 -6.48 0.65 0.47
N ILE A 164 -6.42 1.92 0.07
CA ILE A 164 -5.23 2.77 0.21
C ILE A 164 -5.51 3.79 1.31
N VAL A 165 -4.61 3.91 2.27
CA VAL A 165 -4.73 4.76 3.46
C VAL A 165 -3.53 5.70 3.54
N PHE A 166 -3.77 7.00 3.47
CA PHE A 166 -2.77 8.02 3.75
C PHE A 166 -2.76 8.35 5.22
N LEU A 167 -1.60 8.29 5.87
CA LEU A 167 -1.43 8.60 7.29
C LEU A 167 -1.35 10.11 7.56
N LYS A 168 -1.39 10.91 6.52
CA LYS A 168 -1.30 12.37 6.57
C LYS A 168 -2.57 12.99 7.15
N THR A 169 -2.57 13.25 8.45
CA THR A 169 -3.73 13.76 9.20
C THR A 169 -3.93 15.29 9.10
N ASN A 170 -2.97 16.04 8.55
CA ASN A 170 -3.10 17.47 8.29
C ASN A 170 -3.97 17.81 7.06
N MET A 171 -4.38 16.80 6.27
CA MET A 171 -5.38 16.92 5.22
C MET A 171 -6.78 16.70 5.78
N THR A 172 -7.77 17.38 5.20
CA THR A 172 -9.18 17.08 5.54
C THR A 172 -9.48 15.61 5.31
N LYS A 173 -9.92 14.93 6.36
CA LYS A 173 -10.27 13.51 6.30
C LYS A 173 -11.37 13.26 5.28
N GLN A 174 -11.10 12.39 4.31
CA GLN A 174 -12.04 12.04 3.26
C GLN A 174 -11.88 10.57 2.86
N ASN A 175 -13.01 9.94 2.55
CA ASN A 175 -13.06 8.54 2.13
C ASN A 175 -13.65 8.48 0.72
N TYR A 176 -12.88 7.98 -0.23
CA TYR A 176 -13.28 7.84 -1.63
C TYR A 176 -13.57 6.37 -1.95
N ILE A 177 -14.66 6.11 -2.65
CA ILE A 177 -14.95 4.80 -3.26
C ILE A 177 -14.68 4.95 -4.76
N VAL A 178 -13.81 4.08 -5.31
CA VAL A 178 -13.31 4.19 -6.69
C VAL A 178 -13.57 2.89 -7.47
#